data_98f202e9a69ead2f2a445f1420fdfdc0
#
_entry.id   98f202e9a69ead2f2a445f1420fdfdc0
#
_cell.length_a   1.000
_cell.length_b   1.000
_cell.length_c   1.000
_cell.angle_alpha   90.00
_cell.angle_beta   90.00
_cell.angle_gamma   90.00
#
_symmetry.space_group_name_H-M   'P 1'
#
loop_
_entity.id
_entity.type
_entity.pdbx_description
1 polymer ?
#
loop_
_entity_poly.entity_id
_entity_poly.type
_entity_poly.pdbx_seq_one_letter_code
_entity_poly.pdbx_strand_id
1 'polypeptide(L)'
;MLLDVAGTPAELMARAVRDHVADCLRTLPMLTRTRQETSLHFYFGNLTGMRKEIFPGLQAGYRECLGVGDCEPLQSIAEVGREHWTGVARELLGLHRAFGAGSAQPIARLVRENYL
;
A
#
# COMPACT_ATOMS: atom_id res chain seq x y z
N MET A 1 -4.07 13.03 11.50
CA MET A 1 -2.72 12.58 11.29
C MET A 1 -1.93 13.56 10.49
N LEU A 2 -1.85 13.68 9.26
CA LEU A 2 -1.09 14.67 8.51
C LEU A 2 -1.97 15.89 8.19
N LEU A 3 -2.47 16.55 9.22
CA LEU A 3 -3.43 17.65 9.06
C LEU A 3 -2.85 18.82 8.27
N ASP A 4 -1.53 19.08 8.39
CA ASP A 4 -0.86 20.18 7.69
C ASP A 4 -0.84 19.98 6.18
N VAL A 5 -1.03 18.76 5.70
CA VAL A 5 -1.06 18.43 4.28
C VAL A 5 -2.44 17.95 3.82
N ALA A 6 -3.48 18.16 4.65
CA ALA A 6 -4.85 17.76 4.33
C ALA A 6 -5.31 18.40 3.01
N GLY A 7 -5.99 17.60 2.17
CA GLY A 7 -6.48 18.05 0.87
C GLY A 7 -5.44 18.09 -0.24
N THR A 8 -4.19 17.72 0.04
CA THR A 8 -3.11 17.66 -0.97
C THR A 8 -2.96 16.24 -1.53
N PRO A 9 -2.32 16.07 -2.71
CA PRO A 9 -1.93 14.75 -3.20
C PRO A 9 -1.06 13.99 -2.20
N ALA A 10 -0.22 14.70 -1.45
CA ALA A 10 0.62 14.09 -0.42
C ALA A 10 -0.21 13.41 0.68
N GLU A 11 -1.35 13.99 1.06
CA GLU A 11 -2.24 13.38 2.05
C GLU A 11 -2.84 12.07 1.52
N LEU A 12 -3.29 12.06 0.27
CA LEU A 12 -3.80 10.84 -0.36
C LEU A 12 -2.73 9.75 -0.43
N MET A 13 -1.49 10.13 -0.77
CA MET A 13 -0.36 9.22 -0.79
C MET A 13 -0.04 8.66 0.59
N ALA A 14 -0.05 9.51 1.61
CA ALA A 14 0.20 9.08 2.99
C ALA A 14 -0.86 8.10 3.48
N ARG A 15 -2.12 8.34 3.16
CA ARG A 15 -3.21 7.41 3.47
C ARG A 15 -3.04 6.07 2.77
N ALA A 16 -2.68 6.12 1.48
CA ALA A 16 -2.47 4.90 0.70
C ALA A 16 -1.33 4.06 1.29
N VAL A 17 -0.23 4.69 1.69
CA VAL A 17 0.89 4.00 2.35
C VAL A 17 0.42 3.32 3.63
N ARG A 18 -0.31 4.05 4.47
CA ARG A 18 -0.85 3.51 5.73
C ARG A 18 -1.79 2.33 5.47
N ASP A 19 -2.65 2.44 4.48
CA ASP A 19 -3.58 1.38 4.13
C ASP A 19 -2.83 0.13 3.66
N HIS A 20 -1.77 0.28 2.89
CA HIS A 20 -0.94 -0.85 2.46
C HIS A 20 -0.22 -1.51 3.62
N VAL A 21 0.26 -0.75 4.60
CA VAL A 21 0.84 -1.34 5.80
C VAL A 21 -0.17 -2.24 6.51
N ALA A 22 -1.39 -1.74 6.73
CA ALA A 22 -2.45 -2.51 7.38
C ALA A 22 -2.87 -3.72 6.56
N ASP A 23 -3.02 -3.57 5.24
CA ASP A 23 -3.46 -4.63 4.36
C ASP A 23 -2.42 -5.75 4.25
N CYS A 24 -1.14 -5.40 4.14
CA CYS A 24 -0.07 -6.37 4.07
C CYS A 24 0.16 -7.08 5.40
N LEU A 25 -0.14 -6.41 6.51
CA LEU A 25 0.02 -6.98 7.85
C LEU A 25 -1.10 -7.95 8.22
N ARG A 26 -2.34 -7.64 7.84
CA ARG A 26 -3.53 -8.37 8.32
C ARG A 26 -4.42 -8.91 7.21
N THR A 27 -4.88 -8.03 6.32
CA THR A 27 -5.93 -8.36 5.35
C THR A 27 -5.46 -9.39 4.33
N LEU A 28 -4.35 -9.13 3.66
CA LEU A 28 -3.85 -10.02 2.61
C LEU A 28 -3.38 -11.37 3.16
N PRO A 29 -2.63 -11.43 4.28
CA PRO A 29 -2.30 -12.73 4.87
C PRO A 29 -3.53 -13.57 5.22
N MET A 30 -4.57 -12.94 5.76
CA MET A 30 -5.81 -13.63 6.09
C MET A 30 -6.51 -14.17 4.83
N LEU A 31 -6.67 -13.32 3.81
CA LEU A 31 -7.38 -13.70 2.58
C LEU A 31 -6.66 -14.80 1.81
N THR A 32 -5.34 -14.76 1.75
CA THR A 32 -4.55 -15.77 1.04
C THR A 32 -4.50 -17.07 1.80
N ARG A 33 -4.40 -17.02 3.13
CA ARG A 33 -4.37 -18.20 3.98
C ARG A 33 -5.68 -18.99 3.95
N THR A 34 -6.81 -18.28 3.99
CA THR A 34 -8.14 -18.90 4.00
C THR A 34 -8.65 -19.25 2.62
N ARG A 35 -7.98 -18.80 1.55
CA ARG A 35 -8.37 -19.02 0.16
C ARG A 35 -9.82 -18.66 -0.16
N GLN A 36 -10.30 -17.58 0.41
CA GLN A 36 -11.64 -17.08 0.14
C GLN A 36 -11.65 -16.27 -1.15
N GLU A 37 -11.90 -16.92 -2.28
CA GLU A 37 -11.86 -16.28 -3.60
C GLU A 37 -12.80 -15.08 -3.69
N THR A 38 -14.02 -15.20 -3.19
CA THR A 38 -14.98 -14.09 -3.22
C THR A 38 -14.43 -12.88 -2.48
N SER A 39 -13.83 -13.10 -1.31
CA SER A 39 -13.23 -12.00 -0.53
C SER A 39 -12.02 -11.40 -1.22
N LEU A 40 -11.20 -12.21 -1.88
CA LEU A 40 -10.08 -11.73 -2.69
C LEU A 40 -10.56 -10.86 -3.85
N HIS A 41 -11.56 -11.33 -4.60
CA HIS A 41 -12.13 -10.55 -5.70
C HIS A 41 -12.71 -9.23 -5.20
N PHE A 42 -13.40 -9.25 -4.07
CA PHE A 42 -13.94 -8.05 -3.46
C PHE A 42 -12.82 -7.07 -3.08
N TYR A 43 -11.77 -7.56 -2.44
CA TYR A 43 -10.63 -6.72 -2.06
C TYR A 43 -10.03 -6.03 -3.29
N PHE A 44 -9.71 -6.79 -4.35
CA PHE A 44 -9.08 -6.24 -5.54
C PHE A 44 -10.04 -5.38 -6.37
N GLY A 45 -11.33 -5.66 -6.34
CA GLY A 45 -12.34 -4.81 -6.95
C GLY A 45 -12.44 -3.44 -6.29
N ASN A 46 -12.09 -3.35 -5.00
CA ASN A 46 -12.08 -2.09 -4.26
C ASN A 46 -10.69 -1.45 -4.15
N LEU A 47 -9.68 -2.08 -4.72
CA LEU A 47 -8.33 -1.51 -4.78
C LEU A 47 -8.28 -0.52 -5.94
N THR A 48 -8.51 0.75 -5.65
CA THR A 48 -8.63 1.81 -6.65
C THR A 48 -7.83 3.05 -6.23
N GLY A 49 -7.74 4.01 -7.15
CA GLY A 49 -7.11 5.29 -6.88
C GLY A 49 -5.64 5.17 -6.53
N MET A 50 -5.23 5.96 -5.55
CA MET A 50 -3.82 6.04 -5.14
C MET A 50 -3.29 4.70 -4.60
N ARG A 51 -4.10 3.94 -3.87
CA ARG A 51 -3.69 2.62 -3.37
C ARG A 51 -3.29 1.68 -4.50
N LYS A 52 -4.04 1.69 -5.59
CA LYS A 52 -3.73 0.88 -6.76
C LYS A 52 -2.48 1.41 -7.48
N GLU A 53 -2.38 2.73 -7.61
CA GLU A 53 -1.30 3.38 -8.34
C GLU A 53 0.07 3.11 -7.74
N ILE A 54 0.21 3.22 -6.42
CA ILE A 54 1.53 3.12 -5.77
C ILE A 54 2.02 1.68 -5.59
N PHE A 55 1.14 0.68 -5.75
CA PHE A 55 1.51 -0.72 -5.53
C PHE A 55 1.04 -1.63 -6.67
N PRO A 56 1.56 -1.43 -7.90
CA PRO A 56 1.18 -2.29 -9.03
C PRO A 56 1.54 -3.76 -8.84
N GLY A 57 2.53 -4.08 -8.01
CA GLY A 57 2.92 -5.45 -7.71
C GLY A 57 1.80 -6.28 -7.09
N LEU A 58 0.87 -5.67 -6.35
CA LEU A 58 -0.29 -6.39 -5.82
C LEU A 58 -1.18 -6.93 -6.92
N GLN A 59 -1.48 -6.11 -7.94
CA GLN A 59 -2.30 -6.54 -9.07
C GLN A 59 -1.64 -7.70 -9.82
N ALA A 60 -0.32 -7.62 -10.02
CA ALA A 60 0.42 -8.68 -10.68
C ALA A 60 0.34 -9.99 -9.89
N GLY A 61 0.54 -9.95 -8.57
CA GLY A 61 0.43 -11.11 -7.70
C GLY A 61 -0.97 -11.73 -7.71
N TYR A 62 -1.98 -10.89 -7.74
CA TYR A 62 -3.38 -11.32 -7.82
C TYR A 62 -3.66 -12.07 -9.13
N ARG A 63 -3.20 -11.52 -10.27
CA ARG A 63 -3.37 -12.18 -11.58
C ARG A 63 -2.69 -13.54 -11.62
N GLU A 64 -1.51 -13.66 -11.04
CA GLU A 64 -0.83 -14.95 -10.96
C GLU A 64 -1.60 -15.94 -10.09
N CYS A 65 -2.14 -15.47 -8.96
CA CYS A 65 -2.98 -16.29 -8.10
C CYS A 65 -4.19 -16.86 -8.86
N LEU A 66 -4.85 -16.05 -9.68
CA LEU A 66 -5.98 -16.49 -10.48
C LEU A 66 -5.57 -17.46 -11.59
N GLY A 67 -4.43 -17.20 -12.23
CA GLY A 67 -3.99 -17.97 -13.40
C GLY A 67 -3.55 -19.38 -13.06
N VAL A 68 -2.83 -19.57 -11.95
CA VAL A 68 -2.27 -20.88 -11.58
C VAL A 68 -2.98 -21.52 -10.39
N GLY A 69 -3.93 -20.83 -9.78
CA GLY A 69 -4.63 -21.33 -8.59
C GLY A 69 -3.77 -21.39 -7.35
N ASP A 70 -2.62 -20.74 -7.36
CA ASP A 70 -1.67 -20.69 -6.25
C ASP A 70 -1.47 -19.25 -5.82
N CYS A 71 -1.79 -18.95 -4.57
CA CYS A 71 -1.68 -17.61 -4.01
C CYS A 71 -0.33 -17.33 -3.35
N GLU A 72 0.66 -18.20 -3.50
CA GLU A 72 2.00 -17.97 -2.97
C GLU A 72 2.64 -16.69 -3.53
N PRO A 73 2.55 -16.37 -4.84
CA PRO A 73 3.07 -15.10 -5.35
C PRO A 73 2.44 -13.88 -4.67
N LEU A 74 1.13 -13.94 -4.40
CA LEU A 74 0.45 -12.85 -3.70
C LEU A 74 0.88 -12.77 -2.24
N GLN A 75 1.08 -13.90 -1.57
CA GLN A 75 1.60 -13.94 -0.21
C GLN A 75 3.00 -13.33 -0.15
N SER A 76 3.86 -13.68 -1.09
CA SER A 76 5.22 -13.16 -1.15
C SER A 76 5.25 -11.64 -1.35
N ILE A 77 4.44 -11.12 -2.27
CA ILE A 77 4.41 -9.66 -2.49
C ILE A 77 3.80 -8.93 -1.30
N ALA A 78 2.88 -9.55 -0.57
CA ALA A 78 2.34 -8.96 0.67
C ALA A 78 3.42 -8.85 1.75
N GLU A 79 4.30 -9.84 1.88
CA GLU A 79 5.42 -9.79 2.82
C GLU A 79 6.42 -8.70 2.44
N VAL A 80 6.79 -8.61 1.18
CA VAL A 80 7.66 -7.55 0.65
C VAL A 80 7.01 -6.19 0.89
N GLY A 81 5.72 -6.08 0.60
CA GLY A 81 4.98 -4.84 0.80
C GLY A 81 4.92 -4.41 2.26
N ARG A 82 4.79 -5.36 3.18
CA ARG A 82 4.77 -5.06 4.61
C ARG A 82 6.05 -4.35 5.05
N GLU A 83 7.20 -4.87 4.68
CA GLU A 83 8.49 -4.26 5.03
C GLU A 83 8.69 -2.92 4.30
N HIS A 84 8.42 -2.92 3.00
CA HIS A 84 8.59 -1.74 2.15
C HIS A 84 7.76 -0.56 2.65
N TRP A 85 6.45 -0.76 2.79
CA TRP A 85 5.55 0.32 3.17
C TRP A 85 5.70 0.74 4.62
N THR A 86 6.10 -0.17 5.51
CA THR A 86 6.45 0.20 6.89
C THR A 86 7.65 1.15 6.90
N GLY A 87 8.66 0.87 6.08
CA GLY A 87 9.83 1.76 5.94
C GLY A 87 9.45 3.12 5.39
N VAL A 88 8.64 3.15 4.33
CA VAL A 88 8.14 4.40 3.74
C VAL A 88 7.33 5.19 4.76
N ALA A 89 6.46 4.53 5.53
CA ALA A 89 5.66 5.19 6.56
C ALA A 89 6.53 5.86 7.62
N ARG A 90 7.62 5.22 8.03
CA ARG A 90 8.56 5.82 9.00
C ARG A 90 9.23 7.06 8.43
N GLU A 91 9.72 6.98 7.20
CA GLU A 91 10.35 8.13 6.53
C GLU A 91 9.36 9.28 6.35
N LEU A 92 8.12 8.96 5.99
CA LEU A 92 7.05 9.92 5.83
C LEU A 92 6.78 10.68 7.12
N LEU A 93 6.70 9.98 8.24
CA LEU A 93 6.55 10.60 9.56
C LEU A 93 7.74 11.49 9.92
N GLY A 94 8.95 11.05 9.57
CA GLY A 94 10.16 11.84 9.77
C GLY A 94 10.13 13.15 8.99
N LEU A 95 9.68 13.11 7.73
CA LEU A 95 9.52 14.29 6.91
C LEU A 95 8.48 15.26 7.48
N HIS A 96 7.36 14.72 7.95
CA HIS A 96 6.32 15.52 8.57
C HIS A 96 6.83 16.23 9.83
N ARG A 97 7.59 15.53 10.68
CA ARG A 97 8.18 16.11 11.88
C ARG A 97 9.20 17.20 11.55
N ALA A 98 9.99 16.98 10.49
CA ALA A 98 11.04 17.92 10.11
C ALA A 98 10.48 19.19 9.44
N PHE A 99 9.46 19.06 8.59
CA PHE A 99 8.99 20.14 7.73
C PHE A 99 7.58 20.64 8.04
N GLY A 100 6.79 19.91 8.84
CA GLY A 100 5.44 20.31 9.21
C GLY A 100 4.58 20.59 7.98
N ALA A 101 4.02 21.80 7.91
CA ALA A 101 3.18 22.23 6.79
C ALA A 101 3.92 22.24 5.45
N GLY A 102 5.26 22.33 5.46
CA GLY A 102 6.09 22.26 4.25
C GLY A 102 6.43 20.85 3.80
N SER A 103 5.83 19.81 4.40
CA SER A 103 6.17 18.43 4.12
C SER A 103 5.50 17.84 2.86
N ALA A 104 4.53 18.55 2.26
CA ALA A 104 3.73 18.00 1.15
C ALA A 104 4.58 17.55 -0.04
N GLN A 105 5.49 18.40 -0.54
CA GLN A 105 6.34 18.04 -1.67
C GLN A 105 7.36 16.94 -1.34
N PRO A 106 8.08 17.01 -0.21
CA PRO A 106 8.95 15.91 0.20
C PRO A 106 8.23 14.58 0.35
N ILE A 107 7.03 14.56 0.93
CA ILE A 107 6.23 13.34 1.08
C ILE A 107 5.84 12.80 -0.30
N ALA A 108 5.33 13.64 -1.19
CA ALA A 108 4.92 13.21 -2.52
C ALA A 108 6.11 12.63 -3.30
N ARG A 109 7.28 13.26 -3.20
CA ARG A 109 8.51 12.76 -3.83
C ARG A 109 8.89 11.38 -3.26
N LEU A 110 8.89 11.24 -1.95
CA LEU A 110 9.21 9.98 -1.29
C LEU A 110 8.33 8.84 -1.82
N VAL A 111 7.02 9.05 -1.86
CA VAL A 111 6.09 8.00 -2.29
C VAL A 111 6.29 7.69 -3.77
N ARG A 112 6.44 8.70 -4.63
CA ARG A 112 6.66 8.48 -6.07
C ARG A 112 7.94 7.68 -6.36
N GLU A 113 8.98 7.88 -5.58
CA GLU A 113 10.24 7.18 -5.73
C GLU A 113 10.20 5.75 -5.18
N ASN A 114 9.13 5.37 -4.49
CA ASN A 114 9.01 4.10 -3.78
C ASN A 114 7.80 3.26 -4.19
N TYR A 115 7.29 3.42 -5.39
CA TYR A 115 6.24 2.55 -5.92
C TYR A 115 6.74 1.09 -5.93
N LEU A 116 5.90 0.16 -5.57
CA LEU A 116 6.24 -1.24 -5.48
C LEU A 116 5.40 -2.10 -6.42
#